data_88dca3bce05c1a9cbee08987c6a9c114
#
_entry.id   88dca3bce05c1a9cbee08987c6a9c114
#
_cell.length_a   1.000
_cell.length_b   1.000
_cell.length_c   1.000
_cell.angle_alpha   90.00
_cell.angle_beta   90.00
_cell.angle_gamma   90.00
#
_symmetry.space_group_name_H-M   'P 1'
#
loop_
_entity.id
_entity.type
_entity.pdbx_description
1 polymer ?
#
loop_
_entity_poly.entity_id
_entity_poly.type
_entity_poly.pdbx_seq_one_letter_code
_entity_poly.pdbx_strand_id
1 'polypeptide(L)'
;MVWSMYEAEGLFQSQEEIDNWPLDQDGQGNATLAPGDIKYKDQDGNHVLDTKDLIYVKNSSNPDFNFSLRLGASYKGFFVNVMFQGATGYQQNIKELYTTNSGSLQRFQKYHLTDTWTPDNPGASLPRIKFATANDNNRKESTFWVRDCDFLRLKSLSLGYALQPAVLKKLKLTSASIALQGSNLVTWSSLSDLGMDPESLRGYPIQRSYGITSVSYTHLRAHETLRH
;
A
#
# COMPACT_ATOMS: atom_id res chain seq x y z
N MET A 1 13.46 -11.01 13.43
CA MET A 1 12.16 -11.28 14.10
C MET A 1 11.39 -12.23 13.20
N VAL A 2 10.60 -13.13 13.77
CA VAL A 2 9.77 -14.08 13.00
C VAL A 2 8.33 -13.95 13.42
N TRP A 3 7.41 -14.24 12.52
CA TRP A 3 6.00 -14.44 12.83
C TRP A 3 5.74 -15.92 13.05
N SER A 4 4.93 -16.23 14.04
CA SER A 4 4.36 -17.56 14.26
C SER A 4 2.93 -17.53 13.78
N MET A 5 2.58 -18.34 12.77
CA MET A 5 1.28 -18.28 12.11
C MET A 5 0.92 -19.57 11.39
N TYR A 6 -0.37 -19.77 11.12
CA TYR A 6 -0.86 -20.88 10.33
C TYR A 6 -0.57 -20.68 8.84
N GLU A 7 -0.22 -21.75 8.14
CA GLU A 7 -0.12 -21.73 6.68
C GLU A 7 -1.51 -21.83 6.07
N ALA A 8 -1.90 -20.87 5.24
CA ALA A 8 -3.18 -20.87 4.55
C ALA A 8 -3.05 -21.42 3.13
N GLU A 9 -4.02 -22.24 2.72
CA GLU A 9 -4.10 -22.85 1.38
C GLU A 9 -5.14 -22.15 0.48
N GLY A 10 -5.76 -21.09 0.94
CA GLY A 10 -6.76 -20.31 0.20
C GLY A 10 -8.10 -20.27 0.91
N LEU A 11 -9.18 -20.18 0.13
CA LEU A 11 -10.55 -20.12 0.61
C LEU A 11 -11.33 -21.36 0.20
N PHE A 12 -12.20 -21.85 1.09
CA PHE A 12 -13.16 -22.90 0.73
C PHE A 12 -14.11 -22.39 -0.35
N GLN A 13 -14.32 -23.19 -1.39
CA GLN A 13 -15.15 -22.83 -2.51
C GLN A 13 -16.58 -23.42 -2.42
N SER A 14 -16.76 -24.52 -1.70
CA SER A 14 -18.04 -25.19 -1.55
C SER A 14 -18.22 -25.84 -0.18
N GLN A 15 -19.44 -26.18 0.19
CA GLN A 15 -19.72 -26.94 1.40
C GLN A 15 -19.16 -28.36 1.29
N GLU A 16 -19.24 -28.99 0.12
CA GLU A 16 -18.66 -30.30 -0.12
C GLU A 16 -17.15 -30.36 0.16
N GLU A 17 -16.43 -29.27 -0.18
CA GLU A 17 -15.01 -29.14 0.13
C GLU A 17 -14.76 -29.11 1.64
N ILE A 18 -15.60 -28.40 2.40
CA ILE A 18 -15.52 -28.34 3.87
C ILE A 18 -15.81 -29.69 4.50
N ASP A 19 -16.88 -30.35 4.05
CA ASP A 19 -17.32 -31.64 4.58
C ASP A 19 -16.27 -32.75 4.34
N ASN A 20 -15.49 -32.65 3.27
CA ASN A 20 -14.40 -33.57 2.95
C ASN A 20 -13.03 -33.08 3.47
N TRP A 21 -12.96 -31.91 4.14
CA TRP A 21 -11.70 -31.38 4.62
C TRP A 21 -11.19 -32.16 5.84
N PRO A 22 -9.98 -32.74 5.77
CA PRO A 22 -9.52 -33.66 6.83
C PRO A 22 -9.17 -32.96 8.14
N LEU A 23 -8.84 -31.66 8.10
CA LEU A 23 -8.42 -30.89 9.26
C LEU A 23 -9.62 -30.25 9.95
N ASP A 24 -9.85 -30.58 11.22
CA ASP A 24 -10.82 -29.87 12.06
C ASP A 24 -10.26 -28.51 12.51
N GLN A 25 -10.72 -27.45 11.85
CA GLN A 25 -10.20 -26.09 12.07
C GLN A 25 -10.93 -25.32 13.17
N ASP A 26 -12.15 -25.76 13.54
CA ASP A 26 -13.00 -25.07 14.52
C ASP A 26 -13.16 -25.85 15.84
N GLY A 27 -12.64 -27.07 15.91
CA GLY A 27 -12.80 -27.95 17.07
C GLY A 27 -14.19 -28.55 17.18
N GLN A 28 -15.01 -28.52 16.10
CA GLN A 28 -16.38 -29.00 16.03
C GLN A 28 -16.64 -29.80 14.73
N GLY A 29 -15.60 -30.35 14.13
CA GLY A 29 -15.69 -31.03 12.85
C GLY A 29 -16.06 -30.11 11.69
N ASN A 30 -15.58 -28.87 11.70
CA ASN A 30 -15.82 -27.84 10.71
C ASN A 30 -17.28 -27.34 10.60
N ALA A 31 -18.12 -27.64 11.61
CA ALA A 31 -19.54 -27.32 11.58
C ALA A 31 -19.84 -25.80 11.55
N THR A 32 -18.90 -24.96 11.97
CA THR A 32 -19.05 -23.49 11.95
C THR A 32 -18.48 -22.83 10.70
N LEU A 33 -17.84 -23.61 9.84
CA LEU A 33 -17.26 -23.11 8.59
C LEU A 33 -18.33 -23.01 7.49
N ALA A 34 -18.05 -22.15 6.52
CA ALA A 34 -18.83 -22.04 5.30
C ALA A 34 -17.94 -21.63 4.12
N PRO A 35 -18.41 -21.82 2.88
CA PRO A 35 -17.69 -21.38 1.69
C PRO A 35 -17.24 -19.91 1.82
N GLY A 36 -16.00 -19.62 1.44
CA GLY A 36 -15.35 -18.33 1.63
C GLY A 36 -14.57 -18.17 2.95
N ASP A 37 -14.59 -19.17 3.83
CA ASP A 37 -13.68 -19.20 5.00
C ASP A 37 -12.29 -19.68 4.59
N ILE A 38 -11.26 -19.28 5.35
CA ILE A 38 -9.86 -19.62 5.08
C ILE A 38 -9.60 -21.10 5.38
N LYS A 39 -8.92 -21.79 4.46
CA LYS A 39 -8.38 -23.14 4.62
C LYS A 39 -6.98 -23.06 5.22
N TYR A 40 -6.70 -23.87 6.21
CA TYR A 40 -5.38 -24.01 6.82
C TYR A 40 -4.80 -25.39 6.54
N LYS A 41 -3.48 -25.43 6.52
CA LYS A 41 -2.71 -26.67 6.31
C LYS A 41 -2.46 -27.35 7.64
N ASP A 42 -2.67 -28.67 7.65
CA ASP A 42 -2.24 -29.56 8.71
C ASP A 42 -0.73 -29.84 8.54
N GLN A 43 0.09 -29.40 9.50
CA GLN A 43 1.55 -29.54 9.40
C GLN A 43 2.05 -30.86 9.98
N ASP A 44 1.39 -31.40 11.01
CA ASP A 44 1.83 -32.63 11.69
C ASP A 44 0.96 -33.84 11.36
N GLY A 45 -0.13 -33.69 10.61
CA GLY A 45 -1.01 -34.75 10.14
C GLY A 45 -1.93 -35.30 11.23
N ASN A 46 -2.20 -34.54 12.29
CA ASN A 46 -3.04 -34.98 13.41
C ASN A 46 -4.53 -34.69 13.20
N HIS A 47 -4.89 -34.00 12.09
CA HIS A 47 -6.26 -33.62 11.70
C HIS A 47 -6.95 -32.65 12.67
N VAL A 48 -6.23 -31.96 13.52
CA VAL A 48 -6.76 -30.92 14.43
C VAL A 48 -5.88 -29.69 14.35
N LEU A 49 -6.47 -28.53 14.05
CA LEU A 49 -5.72 -27.28 13.97
C LEU A 49 -5.29 -26.80 15.37
N ASP A 50 -4.03 -27.03 15.70
CA ASP A 50 -3.45 -26.66 16.99
C ASP A 50 -2.11 -25.91 16.86
N THR A 51 -1.42 -25.71 17.98
CA THR A 51 -0.16 -24.96 18.00
C THR A 51 1.00 -25.63 17.27
N LYS A 52 0.88 -26.92 16.92
CA LYS A 52 1.91 -27.64 16.18
C LYS A 52 1.84 -27.34 14.69
N ASP A 53 0.70 -26.81 14.19
CA ASP A 53 0.52 -26.35 12.83
C ASP A 53 1.09 -24.96 12.58
N LEU A 54 1.62 -24.33 13.62
CA LEU A 54 2.25 -23.02 13.48
C LEU A 54 3.61 -23.12 12.78
N ILE A 55 3.75 -22.39 11.71
CA ILE A 55 5.03 -22.19 11.03
C ILE A 55 5.68 -20.87 11.45
N TYR A 56 7.00 -20.81 11.29
CA TYR A 56 7.77 -19.59 11.53
C TYR A 56 8.13 -18.93 10.21
N VAL A 57 7.54 -17.77 9.96
CA VAL A 57 7.79 -16.98 8.76
C VAL A 57 8.67 -15.79 9.09
N LYS A 58 9.64 -15.46 8.22
CA LYS A 58 10.47 -14.26 8.38
C LYS A 58 9.57 -13.03 8.45
N ASN A 59 9.68 -12.27 9.52
CA ASN A 59 9.03 -10.97 9.61
C ASN A 59 9.86 -9.94 8.84
N SER A 60 9.42 -9.59 7.66
CA SER A 60 10.03 -8.59 6.79
C SER A 60 9.27 -7.25 6.85
N SER A 61 8.89 -6.80 8.05
CA SER A 61 8.14 -5.54 8.24
C SER A 61 8.90 -4.29 7.82
N ASN A 62 10.22 -4.37 7.73
CA ASN A 62 11.06 -3.29 7.23
C ASN A 62 11.57 -3.65 5.84
N PRO A 63 11.62 -2.70 4.90
CA PRO A 63 12.19 -2.93 3.58
C PRO A 63 13.65 -3.41 3.67
N ASP A 64 13.98 -4.42 2.88
CA ASP A 64 15.38 -4.84 2.70
C ASP A 64 16.14 -3.81 1.86
N PHE A 65 15.46 -3.13 0.95
CA PHE A 65 16.06 -2.14 0.08
C PHE A 65 15.13 -0.94 -0.17
N ASN A 66 15.65 0.27 0.06
CA ASN A 66 15.00 1.54 -0.29
C ASN A 66 15.84 2.25 -1.35
N PHE A 67 15.19 2.77 -2.38
CA PHE A 67 15.87 3.47 -3.46
C PHE A 67 15.13 4.73 -3.89
N SER A 68 15.89 5.66 -4.47
CA SER A 68 15.33 6.80 -5.19
C SER A 68 16.15 7.09 -6.43
N LEU A 69 15.44 7.47 -7.50
CA LEU A 69 16.02 7.87 -8.77
C LEU A 69 15.52 9.25 -9.12
N ARG A 70 16.45 10.19 -9.33
CA ARG A 70 16.12 11.53 -9.82
C ARG A 70 16.69 11.72 -11.20
N LEU A 71 15.83 12.16 -12.12
CA LEU A 71 16.17 12.47 -13.50
C LEU A 71 15.80 13.92 -13.78
N GLY A 72 16.67 14.62 -14.50
CA GLY A 72 16.42 15.99 -14.92
C GLY A 72 16.94 16.22 -16.34
N ALA A 73 16.20 17.00 -17.11
CA ALA A 73 16.61 17.43 -18.44
C ALA A 73 16.15 18.87 -18.69
N SER A 74 16.94 19.60 -19.49
CA SER A 74 16.57 20.96 -19.91
C SER A 74 16.93 21.18 -21.37
N TYR A 75 16.05 21.89 -22.08
CA TYR A 75 16.30 22.25 -23.47
C TYR A 75 15.57 23.57 -23.83
N LYS A 76 16.31 24.55 -24.34
CA LYS A 76 15.78 25.86 -24.79
C LYS A 76 14.86 26.56 -23.78
N GLY A 77 15.19 26.47 -22.50
CA GLY A 77 14.41 27.07 -21.40
C GLY A 77 13.38 26.13 -20.80
N PHE A 78 12.92 25.10 -21.50
CA PHE A 78 12.11 24.05 -20.89
C PHE A 78 12.96 23.18 -19.98
N PHE A 79 12.38 22.76 -18.84
CA PHE A 79 13.00 21.79 -17.95
C PHE A 79 11.97 20.78 -17.44
N VAL A 80 12.45 19.60 -17.20
CA VAL A 80 11.71 18.51 -16.53
C VAL A 80 12.57 17.94 -15.42
N ASN A 81 11.97 17.75 -14.24
CA ASN A 81 12.58 17.01 -13.15
C ASN A 81 11.60 15.95 -12.68
N VAL A 82 12.08 14.73 -12.56
CA VAL A 82 11.29 13.58 -12.14
C VAL A 82 12.01 12.89 -10.99
N MET A 83 11.27 12.48 -9.98
CA MET A 83 11.80 11.68 -8.89
C MET A 83 10.94 10.46 -8.66
N PHE A 84 11.54 9.31 -8.75
CA PHE A 84 10.97 8.05 -8.32
C PHE A 84 11.51 7.67 -6.95
N GLN A 85 10.67 7.04 -6.16
CA GLN A 85 11.02 6.43 -4.88
C GLN A 85 10.39 5.04 -4.82
N GLY A 86 11.10 4.07 -4.28
CA GLY A 86 10.58 2.73 -4.10
C GLY A 86 11.22 2.02 -2.92
N ALA A 87 10.58 0.95 -2.51
CA ALA A 87 11.06 0.03 -1.50
C ALA A 87 10.70 -1.39 -1.90
N THR A 88 11.56 -2.35 -1.58
CA THR A 88 11.34 -3.77 -1.87
C THR A 88 11.79 -4.65 -0.73
N GLY A 89 11.29 -5.89 -0.73
CA GLY A 89 11.66 -6.91 0.23
C GLY A 89 11.01 -6.74 1.59
N TYR A 90 9.79 -6.18 1.63
CA TYR A 90 9.05 -6.10 2.88
C TYR A 90 7.59 -6.52 2.74
N GLN A 91 7.06 -7.02 3.84
CA GLN A 91 5.72 -7.56 3.94
C GLN A 91 5.01 -7.00 5.17
N GLN A 92 3.71 -6.89 5.10
CA GLN A 92 2.88 -6.46 6.22
C GLN A 92 1.71 -7.43 6.42
N ASN A 93 1.34 -7.61 7.67
CA ASN A 93 0.12 -8.32 8.02
C ASN A 93 -1.06 -7.35 8.01
N ILE A 94 -2.02 -7.59 7.11
CA ILE A 94 -3.20 -6.75 6.91
C ILE A 94 -4.43 -7.24 7.69
N LYS A 95 -4.33 -8.32 8.47
CA LYS A 95 -5.45 -8.93 9.20
C LYS A 95 -6.26 -7.89 9.98
N GLU A 96 -5.60 -7.06 10.76
CA GLU A 96 -6.30 -6.06 11.55
C GLU A 96 -7.06 -5.03 10.71
N LEU A 97 -6.51 -4.65 9.55
CA LEU A 97 -7.15 -3.70 8.64
C LEU A 97 -8.46 -4.28 8.09
N TYR A 98 -8.51 -5.59 7.88
CA TYR A 98 -9.68 -6.30 7.42
C TYR A 98 -10.63 -6.67 8.56
N THR A 99 -10.10 -7.16 9.69
CA THR A 99 -10.89 -7.76 10.77
C THR A 99 -11.28 -6.80 11.90
N THR A 100 -10.77 -5.57 11.93
CA THR A 100 -11.12 -4.55 12.95
C THR A 100 -12.58 -4.10 12.85
N ASN A 101 -13.44 -4.97 12.40
CA ASN A 101 -14.86 -4.72 12.19
C ASN A 101 -15.71 -5.10 13.40
N SER A 102 -15.14 -5.07 14.60
CA SER A 102 -15.88 -5.40 15.82
C SER A 102 -16.15 -4.16 16.67
N GLY A 103 -17.14 -3.39 16.27
CA GLY A 103 -17.58 -2.23 17.04
C GLY A 103 -18.39 -1.23 16.22
N SER A 104 -19.04 -0.28 16.89
CA SER A 104 -19.91 0.73 16.28
C SER A 104 -19.23 1.73 15.35
N LEU A 105 -17.89 1.66 15.21
CA LEU A 105 -17.08 2.51 14.32
C LEU A 105 -16.52 1.77 13.10
N GLN A 106 -17.10 0.62 12.79
CA GLN A 106 -16.67 -0.18 11.63
C GLN A 106 -16.84 0.62 10.33
N ARG A 107 -15.77 0.73 9.58
CA ARG A 107 -15.78 1.36 8.27
C ARG A 107 -15.50 0.31 7.22
N PHE A 108 -16.54 -0.06 6.47
CA PHE A 108 -16.36 -0.85 5.27
C PHE A 108 -15.54 -0.04 4.27
N GLN A 109 -14.46 -0.64 3.80
CA GLN A 109 -13.64 -0.11 2.72
C GLN A 109 -14.17 -0.63 1.37
N LYS A 110 -13.78 0.02 0.28
CA LYS A 110 -14.21 -0.38 -1.06
C LYS A 110 -13.90 -1.85 -1.36
N TYR A 111 -12.74 -2.35 -0.95
CA TYR A 111 -12.34 -3.74 -1.17
C TYR A 111 -13.25 -4.77 -0.49
N HIS A 112 -13.90 -4.44 0.62
CA HIS A 112 -14.90 -5.31 1.22
C HIS A 112 -16.11 -5.54 0.30
N LEU A 113 -16.41 -4.61 -0.61
CA LEU A 113 -17.50 -4.72 -1.56
C LEU A 113 -17.08 -5.37 -2.87
N THR A 114 -15.81 -5.19 -3.27
CA THR A 114 -15.35 -5.55 -4.62
C THR A 114 -14.51 -6.81 -4.66
N ASP A 115 -13.84 -7.16 -3.55
CA ASP A 115 -12.85 -8.25 -3.51
C ASP A 115 -13.06 -9.22 -2.33
N THR A 116 -14.26 -9.32 -1.83
CA THR A 116 -14.65 -10.30 -0.83
C THR A 116 -15.30 -11.50 -1.50
N TRP A 117 -15.00 -12.69 -0.99
CA TRP A 117 -15.57 -13.93 -1.50
C TRP A 117 -17.10 -13.94 -1.40
N THR A 118 -17.74 -14.25 -2.50
CA THR A 118 -19.17 -14.56 -2.62
C THR A 118 -19.32 -15.68 -3.66
N PRO A 119 -20.49 -16.37 -3.72
CA PRO A 119 -20.73 -17.35 -4.77
C PRO A 119 -20.55 -16.79 -6.19
N ASP A 120 -20.82 -15.50 -6.37
CA ASP A 120 -20.65 -14.81 -7.66
C ASP A 120 -19.22 -14.30 -7.88
N ASN A 121 -18.37 -14.32 -6.86
CA ASN A 121 -16.95 -13.90 -6.91
C ASN A 121 -16.04 -14.91 -6.20
N PRO A 122 -15.92 -16.15 -6.68
CA PRO A 122 -15.13 -17.20 -6.03
C PRO A 122 -13.63 -16.94 -6.09
N GLY A 123 -13.17 -16.09 -7.01
CA GLY A 123 -11.76 -15.70 -7.17
C GLY A 123 -11.31 -14.53 -6.29
N ALA A 124 -12.13 -14.07 -5.35
CA ALA A 124 -11.80 -12.98 -4.46
C ALA A 124 -10.55 -13.26 -3.62
N SER A 125 -9.77 -12.23 -3.33
CA SER A 125 -8.55 -12.33 -2.51
C SER A 125 -8.82 -12.26 -1.00
N LEU A 126 -10.04 -11.90 -0.60
CA LEU A 126 -10.45 -11.72 0.79
C LEU A 126 -11.58 -12.71 1.15
N PRO A 127 -11.63 -13.20 2.41
CA PRO A 127 -12.63 -14.16 2.82
C PRO A 127 -14.02 -13.55 2.87
N ARG A 128 -15.04 -14.40 2.97
CA ARG A 128 -16.42 -13.95 3.13
C ARG A 128 -16.57 -13.03 4.35
N ILE A 129 -17.48 -12.07 4.24
CA ILE A 129 -17.85 -11.21 5.37
C ILE A 129 -18.78 -11.98 6.31
N LYS A 130 -18.42 -12.01 7.59
CA LYS A 130 -19.24 -12.60 8.65
C LYS A 130 -19.13 -11.79 9.93
N PHE A 131 -20.10 -11.97 10.83
CA PHE A 131 -20.00 -11.40 12.17
C PHE A 131 -18.85 -12.05 12.92
N ALA A 132 -18.06 -11.23 13.59
CA ALA A 132 -16.93 -11.69 14.38
C ALA A 132 -17.42 -12.50 15.61
N THR A 133 -16.87 -13.67 15.77
CA THR A 133 -17.03 -14.53 16.95
C THR A 133 -15.70 -14.71 17.67
N ALA A 134 -15.72 -15.17 18.91
CA ALA A 134 -14.48 -15.38 19.68
C ALA A 134 -13.50 -16.35 19.01
N ASN A 135 -14.02 -17.38 18.35
CA ASN A 135 -13.23 -18.42 17.65
C ASN A 135 -13.35 -18.29 16.12
N ASP A 136 -13.37 -17.06 15.61
CA ASP A 136 -13.48 -16.83 14.18
C ASP A 136 -12.29 -17.42 13.42
N ASN A 137 -12.57 -18.43 12.57
CA ASN A 137 -11.57 -19.09 11.74
C ASN A 137 -10.77 -18.08 10.90
N ASN A 138 -11.43 -17.07 10.32
CA ASN A 138 -10.78 -16.08 9.45
C ASN A 138 -9.93 -15.04 10.21
N ARG A 139 -9.95 -15.06 11.54
CA ARG A 139 -9.15 -14.13 12.38
C ARG A 139 -7.87 -14.72 12.94
N LYS A 140 -7.59 -15.99 12.64
CA LYS A 140 -6.34 -16.60 13.06
C LYS A 140 -5.15 -15.92 12.37
N GLU A 141 -4.02 -15.81 13.09
CA GLU A 141 -2.77 -15.36 12.49
C GLU A 141 -2.33 -16.36 11.43
N SER A 142 -2.25 -15.94 10.18
CA SER A 142 -1.95 -16.83 9.07
C SER A 142 -1.24 -16.12 7.92
N THR A 143 -0.59 -16.90 7.08
CA THR A 143 0.04 -16.42 5.85
C THR A 143 -0.96 -15.77 4.89
N PHE A 144 -2.25 -16.10 5.03
CA PHE A 144 -3.32 -15.47 4.26
C PHE A 144 -3.33 -13.95 4.36
N TRP A 145 -2.96 -13.40 5.51
CA TRP A 145 -3.00 -11.97 5.77
C TRP A 145 -1.69 -11.25 5.47
N VAL A 146 -0.64 -11.98 5.14
CA VAL A 146 0.65 -11.39 4.78
C VAL A 146 0.61 -10.94 3.33
N ARG A 147 0.93 -9.68 3.09
CA ARG A 147 0.98 -9.08 1.75
C ARG A 147 2.33 -8.43 1.50
N ASP A 148 2.81 -8.57 0.28
CA ASP A 148 3.97 -7.83 -0.18
C ASP A 148 3.61 -6.34 -0.28
N CYS A 149 4.49 -5.50 0.25
CA CYS A 149 4.33 -4.06 0.27
C CYS A 149 5.31 -3.35 -0.68
N ASP A 150 5.95 -4.10 -1.56
CA ASP A 150 6.84 -3.55 -2.57
C ASP A 150 6.13 -2.48 -3.39
N PHE A 151 6.82 -1.38 -3.64
CA PHE A 151 6.26 -0.31 -4.43
C PHE A 151 7.29 0.49 -5.20
N LEU A 152 6.81 1.12 -6.28
CA LEU A 152 7.46 2.19 -7.00
C LEU A 152 6.50 3.38 -7.07
N ARG A 153 6.97 4.57 -6.69
CA ARG A 153 6.15 5.79 -6.67
C ARG A 153 6.79 6.88 -7.51
N LEU A 154 6.00 7.53 -8.36
CA LEU A 154 6.36 8.80 -8.95
C LEU A 154 6.18 9.90 -7.89
N LYS A 155 7.27 10.14 -7.16
CA LYS A 155 7.29 10.98 -5.94
C LYS A 155 7.12 12.44 -6.26
N SER A 156 7.81 12.92 -7.31
CA SER A 156 7.65 14.29 -7.81
C SER A 156 7.87 14.38 -9.30
N LEU A 157 7.10 15.27 -9.92
CA LEU A 157 7.25 15.69 -11.30
C LEU A 157 7.20 17.21 -11.33
N SER A 158 8.17 17.85 -11.97
CA SER A 158 8.18 19.29 -12.22
C SER A 158 8.44 19.51 -13.69
N LEU A 159 7.52 20.23 -14.35
CA LEU A 159 7.62 20.64 -15.75
C LEU A 159 7.61 22.16 -15.78
N GLY A 160 8.64 22.78 -16.29
CA GLY A 160 8.70 24.23 -16.25
C GLY A 160 9.42 24.87 -17.43
N TYR A 161 9.37 26.18 -17.43
CA TYR A 161 10.03 27.02 -18.42
C TYR A 161 10.78 28.16 -17.72
N ALA A 162 12.05 28.24 -17.97
CA ALA A 162 12.89 29.37 -17.55
C ALA A 162 12.91 30.42 -18.68
N LEU A 163 12.61 31.65 -18.33
CA LEU A 163 12.54 32.75 -19.30
C LEU A 163 13.92 33.00 -19.90
N GLN A 164 13.92 33.24 -21.21
CA GLN A 164 15.15 33.52 -21.96
C GLN A 164 15.72 34.91 -21.59
N PRO A 165 17.06 35.09 -21.71
CA PRO A 165 17.73 36.36 -21.37
C PRO A 165 17.16 37.58 -22.04
N ALA A 166 16.70 37.48 -23.27
CA ALA A 166 16.09 38.62 -24.00
C ALA A 166 14.79 39.10 -23.35
N VAL A 167 13.98 38.20 -22.82
CA VAL A 167 12.73 38.52 -22.11
C VAL A 167 13.05 39.05 -20.71
N LEU A 168 13.99 38.42 -20.00
CA LEU A 168 14.45 38.86 -18.68
C LEU A 168 14.95 40.29 -18.70
N LYS A 169 15.74 40.67 -19.71
CA LYS A 169 16.27 42.03 -19.86
C LYS A 169 15.15 43.05 -20.02
N LYS A 170 14.09 42.73 -20.81
CA LYS A 170 12.92 43.63 -20.96
C LYS A 170 12.15 43.80 -19.65
N LEU A 171 12.06 42.75 -18.83
CA LEU A 171 11.37 42.78 -17.55
C LEU A 171 12.24 43.26 -16.39
N LYS A 172 13.51 43.63 -16.62
CA LYS A 172 14.50 44.01 -15.59
C LYS A 172 14.66 42.94 -14.50
N LEU A 173 14.55 41.69 -14.88
CA LEU A 173 14.73 40.52 -14.02
C LEU A 173 16.08 39.88 -14.26
N THR A 174 16.66 39.28 -13.21
CA THR A 174 17.89 38.48 -13.32
C THR A 174 17.59 37.06 -13.75
N SER A 175 16.51 36.51 -13.19
CA SER A 175 16.01 35.20 -13.59
C SER A 175 14.50 35.12 -13.32
N ALA A 176 13.79 34.34 -14.11
CA ALA A 176 12.39 33.99 -13.84
C ALA A 176 12.06 32.64 -14.47
N SER A 177 11.24 31.89 -13.77
CA SER A 177 10.72 30.61 -14.25
C SER A 177 9.31 30.38 -13.75
N ILE A 178 8.57 29.58 -14.51
CA ILE A 178 7.27 29.05 -14.12
C ILE A 178 7.32 27.53 -14.25
N ALA A 179 6.73 26.83 -13.30
CA ALA A 179 6.66 25.36 -13.32
C ALA A 179 5.33 24.84 -12.81
N LEU A 180 4.86 23.76 -13.42
CA LEU A 180 3.84 22.87 -12.91
C LEU A 180 4.52 21.80 -12.07
N GLN A 181 4.01 21.56 -10.88
CA GLN A 181 4.55 20.56 -9.97
C GLN A 181 3.46 19.57 -9.55
N GLY A 182 3.84 18.32 -9.43
CA GLY A 182 2.99 17.29 -8.86
C GLY A 182 3.77 16.43 -7.89
N SER A 183 3.12 15.98 -6.82
CA SER A 183 3.72 15.08 -5.84
C SER A 183 2.85 13.85 -5.65
N ASN A 184 3.50 12.69 -5.45
CA ASN A 184 2.87 11.39 -5.20
C ASN A 184 1.84 11.01 -6.28
N LEU A 185 2.17 11.27 -7.55
CA LEU A 185 1.22 11.22 -8.67
C LEU A 185 0.72 9.81 -8.95
N VAL A 186 1.61 8.84 -8.95
CA VAL A 186 1.30 7.43 -9.22
C VAL A 186 2.08 6.55 -8.27
N THR A 187 1.43 5.50 -7.76
CA THR A 187 2.07 4.43 -7.00
C THR A 187 1.72 3.11 -7.64
N TRP A 188 2.72 2.30 -7.92
CA TRP A 188 2.60 0.93 -8.39
C TRP A 188 2.96 0.01 -7.23
N SER A 189 2.03 -0.81 -6.79
CA SER A 189 2.17 -1.76 -5.69
C SER A 189 1.12 -2.85 -5.82
N SER A 190 1.40 -4.04 -5.29
CA SER A 190 0.44 -5.14 -5.16
C SER A 190 -0.77 -4.78 -4.28
N LEU A 191 -0.63 -3.77 -3.41
CA LEU A 191 -1.71 -3.27 -2.55
C LEU A 191 -2.64 -2.27 -3.24
N SER A 192 -2.33 -1.87 -4.49
CA SER A 192 -3.11 -0.87 -5.23
C SER A 192 -4.55 -1.34 -5.49
N ASP A 193 -4.73 -2.64 -5.74
CA ASP A 193 -6.06 -3.25 -5.99
C ASP A 193 -6.94 -3.21 -4.74
N LEU A 194 -6.33 -3.31 -3.56
CA LEU A 194 -7.00 -3.15 -2.29
C LEU A 194 -7.22 -1.66 -1.90
N GLY A 195 -6.72 -0.72 -2.70
CA GLY A 195 -6.80 0.71 -2.40
C GLY A 195 -5.97 1.12 -1.18
N MET A 196 -4.98 0.31 -0.80
CA MET A 196 -4.09 0.55 0.33
C MET A 196 -2.81 1.23 -0.13
N ASP A 197 -2.28 2.16 0.67
CA ASP A 197 -0.97 2.78 0.43
C ASP A 197 0.12 1.97 1.12
N PRO A 198 1.15 1.48 0.40
CA PRO A 198 2.19 0.64 0.98
C PRO A 198 3.03 1.33 2.07
N GLU A 199 3.17 2.66 2.02
CA GLU A 199 3.88 3.42 3.04
C GLU A 199 2.99 3.83 4.23
N SER A 200 1.66 3.71 4.11
CA SER A 200 0.70 4.19 5.12
C SER A 200 -0.51 3.26 5.27
N LEU A 201 -0.27 1.98 5.53
CA LEU A 201 -1.34 0.98 5.65
C LEU A 201 -2.36 1.28 6.76
N ARG A 202 -1.90 1.82 7.89
CA ARG A 202 -2.73 2.09 9.09
C ARG A 202 -3.09 3.56 9.25
N GLY A 203 -2.56 4.42 8.38
CA GLY A 203 -2.76 5.87 8.42
C GLY A 203 -3.61 6.39 7.29
N TYR A 204 -3.60 7.70 7.13
CA TYR A 204 -4.18 8.32 5.95
C TYR A 204 -3.31 8.02 4.73
N PRO A 205 -3.91 7.66 3.58
CA PRO A 205 -3.18 7.50 2.33
C PRO A 205 -2.40 8.78 2.00
N ILE A 206 -1.20 8.60 1.43
CA ILE A 206 -0.37 9.71 1.02
C ILE A 206 -1.10 10.49 -0.08
N GLN A 207 -1.30 11.78 0.15
CA GLN A 207 -2.07 12.63 -0.74
C GLN A 207 -1.28 12.98 -2.00
N ARG A 208 -1.99 13.06 -3.12
CA ARG A 208 -1.50 13.67 -4.35
C ARG A 208 -1.65 15.18 -4.24
N SER A 209 -0.62 15.90 -4.66
CA SER A 209 -0.71 17.35 -4.74
C SER A 209 -0.29 17.87 -6.11
N TYR A 210 -0.89 18.99 -6.51
CA TYR A 210 -0.61 19.69 -7.75
C TYR A 210 -0.42 21.15 -7.42
N GLY A 211 0.53 21.80 -8.05
CA GLY A 211 0.83 23.20 -7.82
C GLY A 211 1.44 23.88 -9.03
N ILE A 212 1.33 25.20 -9.03
CA ILE A 212 2.04 26.07 -9.97
C ILE A 212 3.03 26.87 -9.13
N THR A 213 4.28 26.88 -9.55
CA THR A 213 5.35 27.66 -8.90
C THR A 213 5.86 28.68 -9.90
N SER A 214 5.92 29.95 -9.49
CA SER A 214 6.64 30.97 -10.23
C SER A 214 7.74 31.55 -9.33
N VAL A 215 8.93 31.70 -9.90
CA VAL A 215 10.08 32.26 -9.20
C VAL A 215 10.66 33.37 -10.05
N SER A 216 10.90 34.54 -9.45
CA SER A 216 11.57 35.65 -10.11
C SER A 216 12.58 36.30 -9.16
N TYR A 217 13.72 36.71 -9.72
CA TYR A 217 14.76 37.42 -8.99
C TYR A 217 15.07 38.73 -9.67
N THR A 218 15.19 39.81 -8.86
CA THR A 218 15.65 41.12 -9.27
C THR A 218 16.98 41.42 -8.57
N HIS A 219 17.87 42.16 -9.19
CA HIS A 219 19.00 42.75 -8.49
C HIS A 219 18.52 43.93 -7.65
N LEU A 220 18.49 43.79 -6.34
CA LEU A 220 18.49 44.91 -5.43
C LEU A 220 19.93 45.49 -5.45
N ARG A 221 20.19 46.61 -6.13
CA ARG A 221 21.39 47.39 -5.87
C ARG A 221 21.27 47.89 -4.44
N ALA A 222 22.14 47.44 -3.54
CA ALA A 222 22.36 48.14 -2.29
C ALA A 222 22.78 49.57 -2.62
N HIS A 223 21.99 50.55 -2.20
CA HIS A 223 22.39 51.95 -2.24
C HIS A 223 23.55 52.08 -1.25
N GLU A 224 24.76 52.24 -1.74
CA GLU A 224 25.85 52.74 -0.93
C GLU A 224 25.41 54.13 -0.45
N THR A 225 25.06 54.23 0.80
CA THR A 225 24.95 55.52 1.48
C THR A 225 26.38 56.05 1.61
N LEU A 226 26.74 56.96 0.70
CA LEU A 226 27.88 57.80 0.85
C LEU A 226 27.77 58.53 2.20
N ARG A 227 28.61 58.15 3.14
CA ARG A 227 28.92 58.99 4.31
C ARG A 227 29.75 60.17 3.85
N HIS A 228 29.21 61.35 3.93
CA HIS A 228 29.96 62.59 4.05
C HIS A 228 30.27 62.86 5.52
#